data_1e55840371535852b554ee85b42bd514
#
_entry.id   1e55840371535852b554ee85b42bd514
#
_cell.length_a   1.000
_cell.length_b   1.000
_cell.length_c   1.000
_cell.angle_alpha   90.00
_cell.angle_beta   90.00
_cell.angle_gamma   90.00
#
_symmetry.space_group_name_H-M   'P 1'
#
loop_
_entity.id
_entity.type
_entity.pdbx_description
1 polymer ?
#
loop_
_entity_poly.entity_id
_entity_poly.type
_entity_poly.pdbx_seq_one_letter_code
_entity_poly.pdbx_strand_id
1 'polypeptide(L)'
;PHAPYTVGDPTWAKIVMFARQLDLPIQTHLAETRDEVATERTASGASPLMRLDQLGATGPGFIAIHAVHVDAADIAALAAQGCHVVHCPTSNMKLASGIAPVTALLAAGVNVALGSDGAASNNRLDVFAEMRLASLLSKVTTGDAASIAAATALRMATLDGARALGLGEV
;
A
#
# COMPACT_ATOMS: atom_id res chain seq x y z
N PRO A 1 12.21 -0.37 6.54
CA PRO A 1 11.62 -1.17 7.65
C PRO A 1 10.68 -2.23 7.09
N HIS A 2 10.50 -3.36 7.82
CA HIS A 2 9.65 -4.43 7.33
C HIS A 2 8.16 -4.09 7.48
N ALA A 3 7.72 -3.85 8.72
CA ALA A 3 6.34 -3.51 9.03
C ALA A 3 6.26 -2.69 10.33
N PRO A 4 5.18 -1.95 10.60
CA PRO A 4 5.04 -1.15 11.82
C PRO A 4 5.23 -1.97 13.09
N TYR A 5 4.65 -3.16 13.15
CA TYR A 5 4.71 -4.03 14.33
C TYR A 5 6.09 -4.68 14.58
N THR A 6 7.01 -4.63 13.63
CA THR A 6 8.37 -5.16 13.78
C THR A 6 9.39 -4.11 14.21
N VAL A 7 9.00 -2.84 14.27
CA VAL A 7 9.91 -1.71 14.47
C VAL A 7 9.34 -0.78 15.56
N GLY A 8 10.09 -0.59 16.62
CA GLY A 8 9.68 0.31 17.72
C GLY A 8 9.83 1.79 17.36
N ASP A 9 9.08 2.66 18.03
CA ASP A 9 9.02 4.11 17.77
C ASP A 9 10.36 4.82 17.74
N PRO A 10 11.33 4.52 18.65
CA PRO A 10 12.64 5.16 18.60
C PRO A 10 13.43 4.84 17.32
N THR A 11 13.20 3.65 16.75
CA THR A 11 13.82 3.24 15.49
C THR A 11 13.09 3.89 14.32
N TRP A 12 11.76 3.98 14.35
CA TRP A 12 10.99 4.72 13.35
C TRP A 12 11.41 6.19 13.28
N ALA A 13 11.60 6.86 14.43
CA ALA A 13 12.09 8.25 14.46
C ALA A 13 13.45 8.40 13.75
N LYS A 14 14.38 7.45 13.92
CA LYS A 14 15.66 7.45 13.21
C LYS A 14 15.48 7.20 11.71
N ILE A 15 14.60 6.27 11.32
CA ILE A 15 14.31 5.99 9.91
C ILE A 15 13.78 7.26 9.23
N VAL A 16 12.80 7.94 9.84
CA VAL A 16 12.24 9.20 9.32
C VAL A 16 13.32 10.28 9.20
N MET A 17 14.16 10.42 10.21
CA MET A 17 15.26 11.38 10.20
C MET A 17 16.22 11.09 9.02
N PHE A 18 16.67 9.84 8.87
CA PHE A 18 17.60 9.48 7.80
C PHE A 18 16.97 9.57 6.42
N ALA A 19 15.71 9.16 6.26
CA ALA A 19 14.99 9.27 5.01
C ALA A 19 14.91 10.73 4.54
N ARG A 20 14.61 11.65 5.46
CA ARG A 20 14.60 13.10 5.15
C ARG A 20 15.99 13.66 4.84
N GLN A 21 17.03 13.25 5.58
CA GLN A 21 18.39 13.72 5.36
C GLN A 21 18.98 13.25 4.01
N LEU A 22 18.59 12.06 3.58
CA LEU A 22 19.14 11.43 2.39
C LEU A 22 18.19 11.53 1.18
N ASP A 23 17.04 12.20 1.34
CA ASP A 23 15.98 12.31 0.34
C ASP A 23 15.55 10.93 -0.23
N LEU A 24 15.30 9.99 0.69
CA LEU A 24 14.93 8.62 0.34
C LEU A 24 13.47 8.32 0.69
N PRO A 25 12.77 7.54 -0.15
CA PRO A 25 11.42 7.07 0.17
C PRO A 25 11.46 6.06 1.33
N ILE A 26 10.34 5.99 2.07
CA ILE A 26 10.10 4.97 3.09
C ILE A 26 9.10 3.98 2.55
N GLN A 27 9.49 2.73 2.39
CA GLN A 27 8.62 1.64 2.00
C GLN A 27 8.44 0.65 3.15
N THR A 28 7.19 0.26 3.44
CA THR A 28 6.87 -0.71 4.50
C THR A 28 5.58 -1.48 4.20
N HIS A 29 5.49 -2.74 4.65
CA HIS A 29 4.21 -3.43 4.69
C HIS A 29 3.28 -2.72 5.65
N LEU A 30 2.00 -2.59 5.31
CA LEU A 30 1.05 -1.82 6.11
C LEU A 30 -0.34 -2.42 6.03
N ALA A 31 -0.94 -2.65 7.19
CA ALA A 31 -2.33 -3.10 7.32
C ALA A 31 -2.65 -4.31 6.42
N GLU A 32 -1.70 -5.25 6.34
CA GLU A 32 -1.83 -6.43 5.50
C GLU A 32 -2.86 -7.40 6.08
N THR A 33 -2.85 -7.61 7.41
CA THR A 33 -3.74 -8.56 8.07
C THR A 33 -4.65 -7.89 9.09
N ARG A 34 -5.80 -8.52 9.38
CA ARG A 34 -6.71 -8.04 10.43
C ARG A 34 -6.06 -8.03 11.80
N ASP A 35 -5.21 -9.03 12.07
CA ASP A 35 -4.53 -9.17 13.36
C ASP A 35 -3.50 -8.05 13.57
N GLU A 36 -2.79 -7.64 12.53
CA GLU A 36 -1.91 -6.46 12.56
C GLU A 36 -2.69 -5.22 13.02
N VAL A 37 -3.80 -4.93 12.35
CA VAL A 37 -4.61 -3.74 12.64
C VAL A 37 -5.24 -3.81 14.04
N ALA A 38 -5.76 -4.97 14.43
CA ALA A 38 -6.37 -5.16 15.75
C ALA A 38 -5.34 -5.04 16.87
N THR A 39 -4.16 -5.62 16.69
CA THR A 39 -3.05 -5.55 17.66
C THR A 39 -2.57 -4.11 17.80
N GLU A 40 -2.35 -3.40 16.70
CA GLU A 40 -1.90 -2.01 16.75
C GLU A 40 -2.94 -1.09 17.43
N ARG A 41 -4.22 -1.23 17.07
CA ARG A 41 -5.30 -0.46 17.72
C ARG A 41 -5.40 -0.71 19.20
N THR A 42 -5.16 -1.94 19.64
CA THR A 42 -5.16 -2.29 21.05
C THR A 42 -3.96 -1.68 21.78
N ALA A 43 -2.79 -1.67 21.16
CA ALA A 43 -1.55 -1.21 21.76
C ALA A 43 -1.44 0.33 21.79
N SER A 44 -1.79 1.01 20.67
CA SER A 44 -1.58 2.46 20.50
C SER A 44 -2.88 3.28 20.47
N GLY A 45 -4.04 2.65 20.32
CA GLY A 45 -5.32 3.32 20.09
C GLY A 45 -5.50 3.84 18.66
N ALA A 46 -4.52 3.62 17.78
CA ALA A 46 -4.51 4.11 16.39
C ALA A 46 -4.42 2.96 15.39
N SER A 47 -4.74 3.22 14.12
CA SER A 47 -4.40 2.28 13.04
C SER A 47 -2.89 2.28 12.79
N PRO A 48 -2.33 1.22 12.14
CA PRO A 48 -0.91 1.20 11.76
C PRO A 48 -0.48 2.44 10.97
N LEU A 49 -1.34 2.93 10.06
CA LEU A 49 -1.07 4.14 9.29
C LEU A 49 -1.04 5.38 10.18
N MET A 50 -2.05 5.56 11.02
CA MET A 50 -2.16 6.74 11.89
C MET A 50 -1.01 6.81 12.91
N ARG A 51 -0.52 5.66 13.40
CA ARG A 51 0.69 5.63 14.22
C ARG A 51 1.92 6.11 13.44
N LEU A 52 2.10 5.65 12.20
CA LEU A 52 3.21 6.10 11.36
C LEU A 52 3.10 7.58 10.99
N ASP A 53 1.89 8.10 10.80
CA ASP A 53 1.63 9.52 10.58
C ASP A 53 2.05 10.36 11.79
N GLN A 54 1.68 9.95 13.00
CA GLN A 54 2.10 10.59 14.25
C GLN A 54 3.63 10.60 14.42
N LEU A 55 4.33 9.61 13.91
CA LEU A 55 5.79 9.53 13.89
C LEU A 55 6.43 10.32 12.74
N GLY A 56 5.60 10.94 11.89
CA GLY A 56 6.03 11.76 10.76
C GLY A 56 6.63 10.95 9.60
N ALA A 57 6.26 9.67 9.47
CA ALA A 57 6.75 8.80 8.40
C ALA A 57 5.97 8.97 7.08
N THR A 58 4.73 9.48 7.14
CA THR A 58 3.88 9.69 5.97
C THR A 58 4.29 10.92 5.15
N GLY A 59 3.90 10.94 3.89
CA GLY A 59 4.20 12.02 2.95
C GLY A 59 4.39 11.50 1.53
N PRO A 60 4.77 12.38 0.57
CA PRO A 60 4.94 12.00 -0.84
C PRO A 60 6.02 10.93 -1.11
N GLY A 61 6.91 10.70 -0.17
CA GLY A 61 7.91 9.61 -0.24
C GLY A 61 7.51 8.34 0.52
N PHE A 62 6.27 8.25 1.04
CA PHE A 62 5.82 7.07 1.77
C PHE A 62 5.08 6.08 0.87
N ILE A 63 5.52 4.82 0.90
CA ILE A 63 4.97 3.73 0.09
C ILE A 63 4.44 2.63 1.02
N ALA A 64 3.12 2.50 1.10
CA ALA A 64 2.41 1.46 1.85
C ALA A 64 2.21 0.22 0.97
N ILE A 65 2.78 -0.92 1.38
CA ILE A 65 2.58 -2.18 0.67
C ILE A 65 1.36 -2.89 1.25
N HIS A 66 0.55 -3.50 0.41
CA HIS A 66 -0.71 -4.20 0.66
C HIS A 66 -1.91 -3.29 0.93
N ALA A 67 -1.93 -2.55 2.04
CA ALA A 67 -3.04 -1.69 2.45
C ALA A 67 -4.42 -2.39 2.38
N VAL A 68 -4.48 -3.66 2.84
CA VAL A 68 -5.69 -4.51 2.73
C VAL A 68 -6.77 -4.05 3.71
N HIS A 69 -6.38 -3.76 4.95
CA HIS A 69 -7.31 -3.44 6.04
C HIS A 69 -7.24 -1.97 6.46
N VAL A 70 -7.12 -1.06 5.48
CA VAL A 70 -7.26 0.38 5.69
C VAL A 70 -8.73 0.77 5.71
N ASP A 71 -9.11 1.66 6.62
CA ASP A 71 -10.47 2.21 6.70
C ASP A 71 -10.59 3.55 5.94
N ALA A 72 -11.77 4.17 6.00
CA ALA A 72 -12.02 5.44 5.32
C ALA A 72 -11.14 6.59 5.83
N ALA A 73 -10.79 6.60 7.12
CA ALA A 73 -9.90 7.60 7.70
C ALA A 73 -8.45 7.39 7.23
N ASP A 74 -8.00 6.14 7.17
CA ASP A 74 -6.68 5.79 6.62
C ASP A 74 -6.57 6.19 5.15
N ILE A 75 -7.61 5.90 4.33
CA ILE A 75 -7.63 6.27 2.91
C ILE A 75 -7.57 7.79 2.74
N ALA A 76 -8.33 8.53 3.53
CA ALA A 76 -8.31 10.00 3.50
C ALA A 76 -6.93 10.55 3.90
N ALA A 77 -6.28 9.96 4.91
CA ALA A 77 -4.93 10.35 5.33
C ALA A 77 -3.88 10.04 4.24
N LEU A 78 -3.92 8.86 3.62
CA LEU A 78 -3.04 8.50 2.50
C LEU A 78 -3.15 9.50 1.36
N ALA A 79 -4.38 9.88 0.99
CA ALA A 79 -4.63 10.86 -0.06
C ALA A 79 -4.13 12.26 0.32
N ALA A 80 -4.46 12.74 1.52
CA ALA A 80 -4.08 14.07 1.99
C ALA A 80 -2.57 14.26 2.12
N GLN A 81 -1.85 13.21 2.50
CA GLN A 81 -0.39 13.20 2.63
C GLN A 81 0.34 12.94 1.30
N GLY A 82 -0.36 12.62 0.22
CA GLY A 82 0.24 12.26 -1.06
C GLY A 82 1.00 10.94 -1.04
N CYS A 83 0.64 10.03 -0.14
CA CYS A 83 1.27 8.71 -0.02
C CYS A 83 0.93 7.82 -1.22
N HIS A 84 1.74 6.79 -1.39
CA HIS A 84 1.55 5.76 -2.42
C HIS A 84 1.15 4.43 -1.80
N VAL A 85 0.40 3.63 -2.55
CA VAL A 85 0.05 2.25 -2.18
C VAL A 85 0.56 1.31 -3.25
N VAL A 86 1.13 0.16 -2.87
CA VAL A 86 1.46 -0.93 -3.78
C VAL A 86 0.55 -2.11 -3.46
N HIS A 87 -0.37 -2.41 -4.36
CA HIS A 87 -1.28 -3.54 -4.26
C HIS A 87 -0.62 -4.82 -4.77
N CYS A 88 -0.63 -5.88 -3.97
CA CYS A 88 -0.04 -7.18 -4.27
C CYS A 88 -1.13 -8.28 -4.26
N PRO A 89 -2.01 -8.34 -5.28
CA PRO A 89 -3.20 -9.19 -5.24
C PRO A 89 -2.90 -10.68 -5.08
N THR A 90 -1.89 -11.22 -5.75
CA THR A 90 -1.54 -12.64 -5.63
C THR A 90 -1.09 -12.98 -4.21
N SER A 91 -0.21 -12.19 -3.63
CA SER A 91 0.26 -12.37 -2.25
C SER A 91 -0.91 -12.31 -1.26
N ASN A 92 -1.74 -11.28 -1.36
CA ASN A 92 -2.90 -11.09 -0.49
C ASN A 92 -3.86 -12.28 -0.52
N MET A 93 -4.10 -12.85 -1.70
CA MET A 93 -4.94 -14.04 -1.86
C MET A 93 -4.25 -15.31 -1.36
N LYS A 94 -2.98 -15.50 -1.70
CA LYS A 94 -2.21 -16.68 -1.30
C LYS A 94 -2.10 -16.81 0.21
N LEU A 95 -1.88 -15.70 0.90
CA LEU A 95 -1.74 -15.64 2.35
C LEU A 95 -3.07 -15.45 3.08
N ALA A 96 -4.17 -15.37 2.33
CA ALA A 96 -5.52 -15.10 2.85
C ALA A 96 -5.60 -13.77 3.64
N SER A 97 -4.75 -12.81 3.31
CA SER A 97 -4.72 -11.48 3.95
C SER A 97 -6.03 -10.70 3.68
N GLY A 98 -6.62 -10.88 2.50
CA GLY A 98 -7.87 -10.23 2.11
C GLY A 98 -7.78 -9.51 0.75
N ILE A 99 -8.73 -8.63 0.47
CA ILE A 99 -8.80 -7.83 -0.76
C ILE A 99 -8.69 -6.36 -0.39
N ALA A 100 -7.64 -5.69 -0.89
CA ALA A 100 -7.43 -4.26 -0.65
C ALA A 100 -8.53 -3.42 -1.33
N PRO A 101 -8.96 -2.31 -0.73
CA PRO A 101 -10.02 -1.43 -1.25
C PRO A 101 -9.49 -0.51 -2.37
N VAL A 102 -8.91 -1.10 -3.43
CA VAL A 102 -8.19 -0.39 -4.50
C VAL A 102 -9.04 0.67 -5.17
N THR A 103 -10.32 0.38 -5.42
CA THR A 103 -11.24 1.36 -6.03
C THR A 103 -11.50 2.57 -5.15
N ALA A 104 -11.61 2.38 -3.83
CA ALA A 104 -11.76 3.48 -2.90
C ALA A 104 -10.48 4.32 -2.79
N LEU A 105 -9.31 3.68 -2.79
CA LEU A 105 -8.00 4.35 -2.83
C LEU A 105 -7.86 5.22 -4.08
N LEU A 106 -8.14 4.66 -5.27
CA LEU A 106 -8.10 5.40 -6.54
C LEU A 106 -9.11 6.55 -6.57
N ALA A 107 -10.33 6.33 -6.08
CA ALA A 107 -11.37 7.35 -6.03
C ALA A 107 -10.99 8.52 -5.09
N ALA A 108 -10.23 8.25 -4.03
CA ALA A 108 -9.69 9.26 -3.12
C ALA A 108 -8.45 9.99 -3.69
N GLY A 109 -7.95 9.59 -4.87
CA GLY A 109 -6.78 10.19 -5.49
C GLY A 109 -5.43 9.63 -5.02
N VAL A 110 -5.43 8.53 -4.27
CA VAL A 110 -4.19 7.85 -3.87
C VAL A 110 -3.54 7.24 -5.11
N ASN A 111 -2.24 7.44 -5.28
CA ASN A 111 -1.48 6.75 -6.32
C ASN A 111 -1.32 5.28 -5.94
N VAL A 112 -1.92 4.38 -6.74
CA VAL A 112 -1.88 2.93 -6.50
C VAL A 112 -1.09 2.24 -7.60
N ALA A 113 0.00 1.60 -7.21
CA ALA A 113 0.84 0.77 -8.07
C ALA A 113 0.55 -0.72 -7.85
N LEU A 114 1.11 -1.58 -8.70
CA LEU A 114 1.09 -3.04 -8.54
C LEU A 114 2.48 -3.56 -8.19
N GLY A 115 2.50 -4.57 -7.32
CA GLY A 115 3.70 -5.32 -6.98
C GLY A 115 3.41 -6.81 -6.90
N SER A 116 4.43 -7.62 -7.15
CA SER A 116 4.32 -9.08 -7.03
C SER A 116 4.55 -9.59 -5.61
N ASP A 117 5.10 -8.74 -4.73
CA ASP A 117 5.67 -9.17 -3.46
C ASP A 117 6.83 -10.18 -3.65
N GLY A 118 7.31 -10.80 -2.58
CA GLY A 118 8.37 -11.79 -2.63
C GLY A 118 7.94 -13.12 -3.28
N ALA A 119 8.92 -13.88 -3.80
CA ALA A 119 8.66 -15.16 -4.44
C ALA A 119 8.01 -16.19 -3.49
N ALA A 120 8.25 -16.09 -2.19
CA ALA A 120 7.64 -16.98 -1.19
C ALA A 120 6.13 -16.79 -1.07
N SER A 121 5.65 -15.54 -1.20
CA SER A 121 4.23 -15.18 -1.12
C SER A 121 3.51 -15.15 -2.47
N ASN A 122 4.24 -15.25 -3.60
CA ASN A 122 3.66 -15.18 -4.94
C ASN A 122 3.91 -16.44 -5.79
N ASN A 123 5.10 -17.05 -5.75
CA ASN A 123 5.62 -18.11 -6.63
C ASN A 123 5.95 -17.66 -8.07
N ARG A 124 5.28 -16.64 -8.59
CA ARG A 124 5.58 -16.01 -9.89
C ARG A 124 5.82 -14.53 -9.66
N LEU A 125 6.83 -13.98 -10.28
CA LEU A 125 7.09 -12.52 -10.28
C LEU A 125 6.57 -11.96 -11.62
N ASP A 126 5.26 -12.13 -11.85
CA ASP A 126 4.58 -11.85 -13.11
C ASP A 126 3.60 -10.67 -12.93
N VAL A 127 4.05 -9.47 -13.31
CA VAL A 127 3.25 -8.25 -13.19
C VAL A 127 1.99 -8.28 -14.08
N PHE A 128 2.01 -9.00 -15.22
CA PHE A 128 0.80 -9.16 -16.04
C PHE A 128 -0.27 -9.98 -15.32
N ALA A 129 0.14 -11.00 -14.55
CA ALA A 129 -0.80 -11.73 -13.70
C ALA A 129 -1.37 -10.81 -12.62
N GLU A 130 -0.57 -9.96 -11.97
CA GLU A 130 -1.04 -8.98 -10.99
C GLU A 130 -2.04 -8.00 -11.60
N MET A 131 -1.79 -7.47 -12.79
CA MET A 131 -2.72 -6.60 -13.52
C MET A 131 -4.08 -7.27 -13.73
N ARG A 132 -4.07 -8.53 -14.18
CA ARG A 132 -5.30 -9.31 -14.41
C ARG A 132 -6.07 -9.51 -13.10
N LEU A 133 -5.39 -9.88 -12.03
CA LEU A 133 -6.01 -10.14 -10.74
C LEU A 133 -6.56 -8.86 -10.11
N ALA A 134 -5.83 -7.76 -10.11
CA ALA A 134 -6.31 -6.47 -9.63
C ALA A 134 -7.61 -6.04 -10.32
N SER A 135 -7.67 -6.19 -11.66
CA SER A 135 -8.87 -5.88 -12.43
C SER A 135 -10.05 -6.81 -12.09
N LEU A 136 -9.83 -8.12 -12.00
CA LEU A 136 -10.90 -9.08 -11.73
C LEU A 136 -11.43 -8.97 -10.29
N LEU A 137 -10.54 -8.84 -9.31
CA LEU A 137 -10.93 -8.68 -7.91
C LEU A 137 -11.76 -7.40 -7.69
N SER A 138 -11.36 -6.29 -8.32
CA SER A 138 -12.12 -5.05 -8.19
C SER A 138 -13.54 -5.17 -8.74
N LYS A 139 -13.72 -5.86 -9.87
CA LYS A 139 -15.05 -6.09 -10.47
C LYS A 139 -15.94 -6.92 -9.56
N VAL A 140 -15.40 -7.97 -8.96
CA VAL A 140 -16.14 -8.83 -8.03
C VAL A 140 -16.51 -8.10 -6.76
N THR A 141 -15.59 -7.33 -6.20
CA THR A 141 -15.81 -6.61 -4.92
C THR A 141 -16.76 -5.42 -5.05
N THR A 142 -16.76 -4.74 -6.20
CA THR A 142 -17.64 -3.59 -6.45
C THR A 142 -18.97 -3.95 -7.10
N GLY A 143 -19.08 -5.13 -7.70
CA GLY A 143 -20.23 -5.50 -8.55
C GLY A 143 -20.27 -4.71 -9.88
N ASP A 144 -19.19 -4.03 -10.24
CA ASP A 144 -19.08 -3.21 -11.46
C ASP A 144 -18.09 -3.83 -12.45
N ALA A 145 -18.58 -4.29 -13.59
CA ALA A 145 -17.77 -4.87 -14.65
C ALA A 145 -16.80 -3.87 -15.31
N ALA A 146 -17.01 -2.56 -15.16
CA ALA A 146 -16.14 -1.51 -15.65
C ALA A 146 -15.04 -1.11 -14.65
N SER A 147 -15.11 -1.56 -13.39
CA SER A 147 -14.13 -1.27 -12.35
C SER A 147 -12.73 -1.72 -12.77
N ILE A 148 -11.73 -0.88 -12.55
CA ILE A 148 -10.32 -1.03 -12.98
C ILE A 148 -10.22 -1.59 -14.40
N ALA A 149 -10.41 -0.70 -15.38
CA ALA A 149 -10.23 -1.02 -16.79
C ALA A 149 -8.77 -1.42 -17.10
N ALA A 150 -8.55 -2.10 -18.22
CA ALA A 150 -7.20 -2.55 -18.63
C ALA A 150 -6.16 -1.42 -18.68
N ALA A 151 -6.55 -0.23 -19.16
CA ALA A 151 -5.66 0.94 -19.18
C ALA A 151 -5.25 1.38 -17.75
N THR A 152 -6.17 1.34 -16.80
CA THR A 152 -5.88 1.64 -15.38
C THR A 152 -4.92 0.61 -14.81
N ALA A 153 -5.18 -0.69 -15.02
CA ALA A 153 -4.28 -1.76 -14.56
C ALA A 153 -2.87 -1.64 -15.17
N LEU A 154 -2.78 -1.26 -16.45
CA LEU A 154 -1.48 -1.02 -17.09
C LEU A 154 -0.75 0.18 -16.46
N ARG A 155 -1.44 1.27 -16.20
CA ARG A 155 -0.85 2.43 -15.49
C ARG A 155 -0.34 2.05 -14.11
N MET A 156 -1.13 1.32 -13.33
CA MET A 156 -0.73 0.83 -12.01
C MET A 156 0.55 -0.02 -12.07
N ALA A 157 0.71 -0.81 -13.14
CA ALA A 157 1.88 -1.67 -13.34
C ALA A 157 3.11 -0.93 -13.90
N THR A 158 2.97 0.32 -14.35
CA THR A 158 4.02 1.08 -15.04
C THR A 158 4.19 2.48 -14.47
N LEU A 159 3.45 3.46 -14.97
CA LEU A 159 3.59 4.89 -14.61
C LEU A 159 3.34 5.16 -13.14
N ASP A 160 2.33 4.52 -12.55
CA ASP A 160 1.99 4.74 -11.14
C ASP A 160 3.04 4.08 -10.21
N GLY A 161 3.67 2.97 -10.66
CA GLY A 161 4.84 2.39 -10.01
C GLY A 161 6.07 3.29 -10.10
N ALA A 162 6.36 3.84 -11.28
CA ALA A 162 7.44 4.80 -11.46
C ALA A 162 7.24 6.04 -10.58
N ARG A 163 6.02 6.57 -10.53
CA ARG A 163 5.68 7.70 -9.65
C ARG A 163 5.91 7.39 -8.18
N ALA A 164 5.51 6.20 -7.70
CA ALA A 164 5.73 5.79 -6.32
C ALA A 164 7.22 5.72 -5.94
N LEU A 165 8.08 5.44 -6.91
CA LEU A 165 9.54 5.38 -6.75
C LEU A 165 10.24 6.73 -6.97
N GLY A 166 9.48 7.83 -7.16
CA GLY A 166 10.04 9.14 -7.44
C GLY A 166 10.59 9.31 -8.86
N LEU A 167 10.25 8.40 -9.78
CA LEU A 167 10.67 8.41 -11.19
C LEU A 167 9.58 9.01 -12.10
N GLY A 168 8.78 9.93 -11.59
CA GLY A 168 7.53 10.40 -12.18
C GLY A 168 7.64 11.26 -13.44
N GLU A 169 8.83 11.59 -13.89
CA GLU A 169 9.10 12.35 -15.13
C GLU A 169 9.51 11.41 -16.31
N VAL A 170 9.04 10.17 -16.31
CA VAL A 170 9.38 9.18 -17.36
C VAL A 170 8.28 9.08 -18.40
#